data_8eda9680e303d80d9418ff08c95ba027
#
_entry.id   8eda9680e303d80d9418ff08c95ba027
#
_cell.length_a   1.000
_cell.length_b   1.000
_cell.length_c   1.000
_cell.angle_alpha   90.00
_cell.angle_beta   90.00
_cell.angle_gamma   90.00
#
_symmetry.space_group_name_H-M   'P 1'
#
loop_
_entity.id
_entity.type
_entity.pdbx_description
1 polymer ?
#
loop_
_entity_poly.entity_id
_entity_poly.type
_entity_poly.pdbx_seq_one_letter_code
_entity_poly.pdbx_strand_id
1 'polypeptide(L)'
;MCAETAVPGYKFLDVSGVGNSGKSAVADVLREFDAIWAPEFSFEFDLVRAPGGLIELKTWLCDDWSPVRSHAAMRAFQDVIERMGVDPPWWNLPALLRSTSHRYDRRFKGHFLPLSRRFAASFIVGRYRAEWSYDTLRESDVPRFGRKVLRRLGLRRVILREVLLVDGADFAERATRYLQELFSHAVPRGALFIVLNNGLEPFNPVPGLDMIHGSRQFVVTRDPRDVYISGQNLHSVATQDRALLASDNDGLNKSFLATDDLELFVRRYRLYHQKLYRGTDPRVLQLQFEDLVCRYEATLARIMEFLGLSPEEQRRRQQCFSPTDSRANVGLWRRYGRPAEIAYIERELRPYLVES
;
A
#
# COMPACT_ATOMS: atom_id res chain seq x y z
N MET A 1 -19.06 31.96 -10.61
CA MET A 1 -19.60 30.60 -10.53
C MET A 1 -18.64 29.70 -11.26
N CYS A 2 -17.66 29.10 -10.55
CA CYS A 2 -16.83 28.04 -11.10
C CYS A 2 -17.72 26.81 -11.19
N ALA A 3 -17.84 26.23 -12.39
CA ALA A 3 -18.49 24.95 -12.57
C ALA A 3 -17.76 23.94 -11.66
N GLU A 4 -18.45 23.38 -10.67
CA GLU A 4 -17.98 22.17 -9.98
C GLU A 4 -17.84 21.10 -11.05
N THR A 5 -16.60 20.88 -11.47
CA THR A 5 -16.28 19.72 -12.32
C THR A 5 -16.62 18.49 -11.50
N ALA A 6 -17.64 17.76 -11.90
CA ALA A 6 -18.04 16.53 -11.25
C ALA A 6 -16.82 15.63 -11.10
N VAL A 7 -16.51 15.23 -9.86
CA VAL A 7 -15.39 14.32 -9.58
C VAL A 7 -15.69 13.00 -10.28
N PRO A 8 -14.77 12.48 -11.10
CA PRO A 8 -15.00 11.20 -11.78
C PRO A 8 -15.27 10.10 -10.78
N GLY A 9 -16.32 9.30 -11.01
CA GLY A 9 -16.70 8.18 -10.12
C GLY A 9 -15.79 6.96 -10.30
N TYR A 10 -14.47 7.13 -10.13
CA TYR A 10 -13.51 6.03 -10.20
C TYR A 10 -13.82 4.94 -9.16
N LYS A 11 -13.64 3.69 -9.56
CA LYS A 11 -13.57 2.52 -8.67
C LYS A 11 -12.11 2.16 -8.45
N PHE A 12 -11.78 1.69 -7.25
CA PHE A 12 -10.41 1.35 -6.92
C PHE A 12 -10.21 -0.16 -6.92
N LEU A 13 -9.12 -0.59 -7.53
CA LEU A 13 -8.66 -1.97 -7.50
C LEU A 13 -7.35 -2.02 -6.72
N ASP A 14 -7.20 -2.98 -5.85
CA ASP A 14 -5.91 -3.24 -5.24
C ASP A 14 -5.37 -4.59 -5.72
N VAL A 15 -4.07 -4.64 -5.96
CA VAL A 15 -3.35 -5.87 -6.27
C VAL A 15 -2.32 -6.07 -5.18
N SER A 16 -2.66 -6.89 -4.20
CA SER A 16 -1.82 -7.16 -3.03
C SER A 16 -1.20 -8.55 -3.07
N GLY A 17 -0.06 -8.67 -2.46
CA GLY A 17 0.65 -9.93 -2.30
C GLY A 17 2.06 -9.67 -1.76
N VAL A 18 2.74 -10.73 -1.37
CA VAL A 18 4.13 -10.61 -0.95
C VAL A 18 5.05 -10.26 -2.13
N GLY A 19 6.22 -9.74 -1.85
CA GLY A 19 7.24 -9.55 -2.89
C GLY A 19 7.51 -10.85 -3.65
N ASN A 20 7.66 -10.76 -4.95
CA ASN A 20 7.84 -11.87 -5.88
C ASN A 20 6.64 -12.84 -6.03
N SER A 21 5.45 -12.48 -5.53
CA SER A 21 4.24 -13.29 -5.70
C SER A 21 3.59 -13.21 -7.08
N GLY A 22 4.07 -12.34 -7.97
CA GLY A 22 3.49 -12.14 -9.30
C GLY A 22 2.44 -11.03 -9.37
N LYS A 23 2.36 -10.14 -8.39
CA LYS A 23 1.46 -8.95 -8.42
C LYS A 23 1.57 -8.14 -9.70
N SER A 24 2.80 -7.91 -10.16
CA SER A 24 3.08 -7.16 -11.39
C SER A 24 2.43 -7.79 -12.61
N ALA A 25 2.45 -9.12 -12.70
CA ALA A 25 1.80 -9.84 -13.79
C ALA A 25 0.29 -9.58 -13.82
N VAL A 26 -0.37 -9.57 -12.65
CA VAL A 26 -1.79 -9.20 -12.56
C VAL A 26 -2.01 -7.73 -12.95
N ALA A 27 -1.17 -6.82 -12.48
CA ALA A 27 -1.25 -5.40 -12.85
C ALA A 27 -1.02 -5.19 -14.36
N ASP A 28 -0.14 -5.97 -14.99
CA ASP A 28 0.12 -5.93 -16.42
C ASP A 28 -1.07 -6.45 -17.22
N VAL A 29 -1.74 -7.53 -16.80
CA VAL A 29 -3.01 -7.99 -17.37
C VAL A 29 -4.08 -6.91 -17.25
N LEU A 30 -4.20 -6.26 -16.11
CA LEU A 30 -5.18 -5.18 -15.90
C LEU A 30 -4.92 -3.97 -16.82
N ARG A 31 -3.65 -3.66 -17.14
CA ARG A 31 -3.29 -2.58 -18.11
C ARG A 31 -3.76 -2.86 -19.52
N GLU A 32 -4.10 -4.08 -19.87
CA GLU A 32 -4.59 -4.44 -21.20
C GLU A 32 -6.03 -3.99 -21.46
N PHE A 33 -6.75 -3.55 -20.40
CA PHE A 33 -8.10 -3.03 -20.48
C PHE A 33 -8.09 -1.50 -20.54
N ASP A 34 -8.77 -0.91 -21.52
CA ASP A 34 -8.85 0.55 -21.65
C ASP A 34 -9.54 1.23 -20.48
N ALA A 35 -10.48 0.52 -19.84
CA ALA A 35 -11.21 0.99 -18.68
C ALA A 35 -10.37 1.02 -17.40
N ILE A 36 -9.15 0.44 -17.39
CA ILE A 36 -8.31 0.30 -16.19
C ILE A 36 -7.02 1.10 -16.35
N TRP A 37 -6.77 1.98 -15.40
CA TRP A 37 -5.48 2.60 -15.26
C TRP A 37 -4.69 1.88 -14.14
N ALA A 38 -3.54 1.34 -14.48
CA ALA A 38 -2.59 0.78 -13.54
C ALA A 38 -1.28 1.58 -13.60
N PRO A 39 -0.72 1.98 -12.45
CA PRO A 39 0.53 2.73 -12.39
C PRO A 39 1.72 1.88 -12.85
N GLU A 40 2.86 2.53 -13.06
CA GLU A 40 4.13 1.85 -13.28
C GLU A 40 4.49 0.94 -12.09
N PHE A 41 5.28 -0.10 -12.35
CA PHE A 41 5.65 -1.13 -11.38
C PHE A 41 6.20 -0.59 -10.05
N SER A 42 6.95 0.51 -10.10
CA SER A 42 7.58 1.12 -8.93
C SER A 42 6.62 1.92 -8.04
N PHE A 43 5.37 2.14 -8.47
CA PHE A 43 4.42 2.92 -7.70
C PHE A 43 3.54 2.01 -6.83
N GLU A 44 3.60 2.21 -5.52
CA GLU A 44 2.65 1.68 -4.54
C GLU A 44 1.99 2.85 -3.82
N PHE A 45 0.66 2.81 -3.67
CA PHE A 45 -0.05 3.86 -2.95
C PHE A 45 -0.19 3.49 -1.47
N ASP A 46 0.92 3.64 -0.75
CA ASP A 46 1.06 3.22 0.64
C ASP A 46 0.23 4.01 1.66
N LEU A 47 -0.28 5.19 1.31
CA LEU A 47 -1.02 6.05 2.25
C LEU A 47 -2.21 5.34 2.91
N VAL A 48 -2.78 4.35 2.24
CA VAL A 48 -3.93 3.59 2.77
C VAL A 48 -3.49 2.71 3.93
N ARG A 49 -2.42 1.92 3.77
CA ARG A 49 -1.95 0.89 4.70
C ARG A 49 -0.83 1.32 5.64
N ALA A 50 -0.14 2.41 5.32
CA ALA A 50 1.01 2.85 6.12
C ALA A 50 0.63 3.14 7.58
N PRO A 51 1.53 2.94 8.53
CA PRO A 51 1.33 3.39 9.90
C PRO A 51 1.01 4.89 9.94
N GLY A 52 -0.08 5.26 10.60
CA GLY A 52 -0.64 6.61 10.56
C GLY A 52 -1.42 6.95 9.27
N GLY A 53 -1.61 5.99 8.37
CA GLY A 53 -2.38 6.15 7.13
C GLY A 53 -3.90 6.06 7.30
N LEU A 54 -4.61 5.88 6.18
CA LEU A 54 -6.07 5.99 6.15
C LEU A 54 -6.79 4.89 6.97
N ILE A 55 -6.28 3.64 6.98
CA ILE A 55 -6.88 2.54 7.75
C ILE A 55 -6.80 2.82 9.24
N GLU A 56 -5.63 3.22 9.75
CA GLU A 56 -5.48 3.58 11.16
C GLU A 56 -6.31 4.81 11.51
N LEU A 57 -6.35 5.82 10.64
CA LEU A 57 -7.17 7.00 10.86
C LEU A 57 -8.65 6.62 11.00
N LYS A 58 -9.19 5.80 10.07
CA LYS A 58 -10.56 5.28 10.15
C LYS A 58 -10.81 4.56 11.47
N THR A 59 -9.92 3.66 11.85
CA THR A 59 -10.07 2.86 13.07
C THR A 59 -10.23 3.75 14.29
N TRP A 60 -9.39 4.75 14.44
CA TRP A 60 -9.40 5.61 15.63
C TRP A 60 -10.41 6.76 15.58
N LEU A 61 -10.93 7.10 14.41
CA LEU A 61 -11.98 8.12 14.27
C LEU A 61 -13.38 7.52 14.31
N CYS A 62 -13.55 6.26 13.87
CA CYS A 62 -14.86 5.65 13.68
C CYS A 62 -15.09 4.41 14.55
N ASP A 63 -14.17 3.43 14.44
CA ASP A 63 -14.40 2.09 14.98
C ASP A 63 -14.10 2.02 16.49
N ASP A 64 -13.05 2.71 16.95
CA ASP A 64 -12.61 2.72 18.36
C ASP A 64 -12.28 4.15 18.82
N TRP A 65 -13.27 5.02 18.70
CA TRP A 65 -13.11 6.44 18.98
C TRP A 65 -12.84 6.73 20.46
N SER A 66 -11.86 7.58 20.71
CA SER A 66 -11.68 8.28 21.96
C SER A 66 -10.97 9.62 21.73
N PRO A 67 -11.13 10.62 22.61
CA PRO A 67 -10.47 11.92 22.44
C PRO A 67 -8.95 11.81 22.35
N VAL A 68 -8.36 10.84 23.04
CA VAL A 68 -6.91 10.61 23.06
C VAL A 68 -6.44 9.98 21.75
N ARG A 69 -7.11 8.91 21.33
CA ARG A 69 -6.72 8.13 20.15
C ARG A 69 -7.00 8.88 18.86
N SER A 70 -8.18 9.50 18.73
CA SER A 70 -8.54 10.26 17.55
C SER A 70 -7.64 11.48 17.33
N HIS A 71 -7.29 12.20 18.40
CA HIS A 71 -6.30 13.27 18.33
C HIS A 71 -4.93 12.75 17.86
N ALA A 72 -4.43 11.66 18.47
CA ALA A 72 -3.13 11.08 18.14
C ALA A 72 -3.11 10.56 16.70
N ALA A 73 -4.16 9.88 16.24
CA ALA A 73 -4.28 9.38 14.88
C ALA A 73 -4.31 10.53 13.85
N MET A 74 -5.05 11.60 14.12
CA MET A 74 -5.07 12.77 13.24
C MET A 74 -3.68 13.43 13.14
N ARG A 75 -2.95 13.54 14.26
CA ARG A 75 -1.58 14.07 14.23
C ARG A 75 -0.63 13.15 13.46
N ALA A 76 -0.74 11.83 13.67
CA ALA A 76 0.05 10.85 12.92
C ALA A 76 -0.24 10.93 11.42
N PHE A 77 -1.50 11.02 11.02
CA PHE A 77 -1.89 11.18 9.63
C PHE A 77 -1.34 12.46 9.01
N GLN A 78 -1.45 13.60 9.74
CA GLN A 78 -0.86 14.86 9.28
C GLN A 78 0.66 14.77 9.08
N ASP A 79 1.39 14.10 9.98
CA ASP A 79 2.84 13.89 9.82
C ASP A 79 3.17 12.96 8.63
N VAL A 80 2.40 11.89 8.44
CA VAL A 80 2.58 10.93 7.34
C VAL A 80 2.37 11.58 5.98
N ILE A 81 1.29 12.36 5.79
CA ILE A 81 1.06 13.03 4.51
C ILE A 81 2.16 14.06 4.19
N GLU A 82 2.65 14.79 5.19
CA GLU A 82 3.77 15.70 4.97
C GLU A 82 5.04 14.96 4.54
N ARG A 83 5.38 13.84 5.18
CA ARG A 83 6.57 13.05 4.86
C ARG A 83 6.47 12.38 3.48
N MET A 84 5.31 11.82 3.14
CA MET A 84 5.08 11.15 1.86
C MET A 84 4.91 12.13 0.70
N GLY A 85 4.41 13.34 0.99
CA GLY A 85 4.13 14.35 -0.03
C GLY A 85 5.36 15.10 -0.49
N VAL A 86 6.20 15.51 0.46
CA VAL A 86 7.29 16.45 0.16
C VAL A 86 8.34 15.86 -0.80
N ASP A 87 8.67 16.61 -1.84
CA ASP A 87 9.82 16.37 -2.74
C ASP A 87 10.82 17.55 -2.56
N PRO A 88 11.65 17.50 -1.51
CA PRO A 88 12.49 18.63 -1.17
C PRO A 88 13.66 18.76 -2.13
N PRO A 89 14.06 19.98 -2.49
CA PRO A 89 15.29 20.20 -3.21
C PRO A 89 16.51 19.81 -2.34
N TRP A 90 17.57 19.35 -2.96
CA TRP A 90 18.76 18.80 -2.29
C TRP A 90 19.44 19.76 -1.29
N TRP A 91 19.24 21.07 -1.44
CA TRP A 91 19.79 22.08 -0.52
C TRP A 91 18.93 22.30 0.75
N ASN A 92 17.71 21.77 0.79
CA ASN A 92 16.84 21.85 1.96
C ASN A 92 17.01 20.62 2.86
N LEU A 93 18.15 20.55 3.55
CA LEU A 93 18.52 19.43 4.40
C LEU A 93 17.46 19.07 5.45
N PRO A 94 16.82 20.01 6.19
CA PRO A 94 15.77 19.65 7.14
C PRO A 94 14.56 18.97 6.50
N ALA A 95 14.15 19.41 5.31
CA ALA A 95 13.05 18.78 4.58
C ALA A 95 13.48 17.43 3.98
N LEU A 96 14.71 17.33 3.49
CA LEU A 96 15.28 16.08 2.98
C LEU A 96 15.32 14.98 4.05
N LEU A 97 15.72 15.32 5.28
CA LEU A 97 15.76 14.41 6.41
C LEU A 97 14.36 13.94 6.87
N ARG A 98 13.31 14.67 6.54
CA ARG A 98 11.93 14.35 6.90
C ARG A 98 11.15 13.65 5.78
N SER A 99 11.57 13.85 4.53
CA SER A 99 10.89 13.25 3.37
C SER A 99 11.14 11.75 3.29
N THR A 100 10.22 11.09 2.61
CA THR A 100 10.35 9.68 2.22
C THR A 100 10.54 9.58 0.71
N SER A 101 10.84 8.38 0.20
CA SER A 101 10.97 8.11 -1.23
C SER A 101 9.67 8.25 -2.03
N HIS A 102 8.51 8.37 -1.38
CA HIS A 102 7.19 8.39 -2.05
C HIS A 102 6.99 9.60 -2.95
N ARG A 103 7.37 10.79 -2.49
CA ARG A 103 7.28 12.06 -3.25
C ARG A 103 5.93 12.25 -3.95
N TYR A 104 4.83 11.98 -3.23
CA TYR A 104 3.49 11.94 -3.84
C TYR A 104 3.07 13.30 -4.41
N ASP A 105 3.51 14.42 -3.84
CA ASP A 105 3.15 15.73 -4.38
C ASP A 105 3.65 15.90 -5.83
N ARG A 106 4.85 15.41 -6.14
CA ARG A 106 5.37 15.37 -7.50
C ARG A 106 4.54 14.45 -8.41
N ARG A 107 4.19 13.24 -7.93
CA ARG A 107 3.41 12.25 -8.69
C ARG A 107 1.99 12.75 -9.01
N PHE A 108 1.39 13.48 -8.07
CA PHE A 108 0.06 14.09 -8.22
C PHE A 108 0.12 15.57 -8.62
N LYS A 109 1.20 16.01 -9.28
CA LYS A 109 1.35 17.35 -9.88
C LYS A 109 1.07 18.51 -8.91
N GLY A 110 1.50 18.40 -7.65
CA GLY A 110 1.31 19.42 -6.61
C GLY A 110 -0.05 19.35 -5.89
N HIS A 111 -0.88 18.35 -6.18
CA HIS A 111 -2.23 18.25 -5.60
C HIS A 111 -2.29 17.37 -4.35
N PHE A 112 -1.30 16.53 -4.08
CA PHE A 112 -1.34 15.60 -2.95
C PHE A 112 -1.45 16.32 -1.61
N LEU A 113 -0.53 17.21 -1.29
CA LEU A 113 -0.50 17.91 0.00
C LEU A 113 -1.75 18.78 0.24
N PRO A 114 -2.19 19.65 -0.71
CA PRO A 114 -3.39 20.46 -0.52
C PRO A 114 -4.64 19.61 -0.28
N LEU A 115 -4.83 18.56 -1.07
CA LEU A 115 -6.01 17.68 -0.95
C LEU A 115 -5.98 16.87 0.35
N SER A 116 -4.83 16.30 0.71
CA SER A 116 -4.67 15.54 1.95
C SER A 116 -4.88 16.40 3.20
N ARG A 117 -4.38 17.64 3.20
CA ARG A 117 -4.60 18.60 4.29
C ARG A 117 -6.07 19.00 4.39
N ARG A 118 -6.75 19.21 3.26
CA ARG A 118 -8.18 19.51 3.22
C ARG A 118 -9.01 18.33 3.75
N PHE A 119 -8.66 17.11 3.34
CA PHE A 119 -9.27 15.89 3.83
C PHE A 119 -9.11 15.76 5.35
N ALA A 120 -7.89 15.90 5.89
CA ALA A 120 -7.64 15.88 7.32
C ALA A 120 -8.43 16.97 8.07
N ALA A 121 -8.46 18.20 7.54
CA ALA A 121 -9.16 19.32 8.13
C ALA A 121 -10.67 19.11 8.21
N SER A 122 -11.25 18.33 7.29
CA SER A 122 -12.69 18.08 7.24
C SER A 122 -13.25 17.31 8.45
N PHE A 123 -12.38 16.61 9.20
CA PHE A 123 -12.75 15.87 10.41
C PHE A 123 -12.53 16.67 11.70
N ILE A 124 -11.88 17.83 11.64
CA ILE A 124 -11.58 18.64 12.83
C ILE A 124 -12.78 19.53 13.14
N VAL A 125 -13.51 19.17 14.19
CA VAL A 125 -14.70 19.92 14.64
C VAL A 125 -14.38 20.97 15.70
N GLY A 126 -13.18 20.93 16.28
CA GLY A 126 -12.76 21.92 17.26
C GLY A 126 -11.26 21.84 17.57
N ARG A 127 -10.75 22.94 18.16
CA ARG A 127 -9.36 23.03 18.61
C ARG A 127 -9.34 23.73 19.96
N TYR A 128 -8.55 23.22 20.89
CA TYR A 128 -8.34 23.86 22.19
C TYR A 128 -6.90 23.67 22.65
N ARG A 129 -6.49 24.45 23.64
CA ARG A 129 -5.17 24.31 24.25
C ARG A 129 -5.25 23.66 25.61
N ALA A 130 -4.46 22.62 25.79
CA ALA A 130 -4.37 21.89 27.04
C ALA A 130 -2.92 21.43 27.30
N GLU A 131 -2.65 21.12 28.56
CA GLU A 131 -1.47 20.36 28.93
C GLU A 131 -1.71 18.87 28.62
N TRP A 132 -1.47 18.48 27.35
CA TRP A 132 -1.78 17.15 26.83
C TRP A 132 -0.66 16.18 27.13
N SER A 133 -0.79 15.42 28.20
CA SER A 133 0.29 14.52 28.71
C SER A 133 0.59 13.36 27.76
N TYR A 134 -0.35 12.94 26.93
CA TYR A 134 -0.17 11.79 26.04
C TYR A 134 0.85 12.04 24.93
N ASP A 135 0.94 13.24 24.39
CA ASP A 135 1.98 13.60 23.41
C ASP A 135 3.39 13.47 23.97
N THR A 136 3.51 13.54 25.29
CA THR A 136 4.79 13.52 26.00
C THR A 136 5.34 12.12 26.25
N LEU A 137 4.52 11.09 26.01
CA LEU A 137 4.94 9.69 26.21
C LEU A 137 6.02 9.25 25.20
N ARG A 138 6.01 9.86 24.01
CA ARG A 138 6.97 9.58 22.93
C ARG A 138 8.13 10.58 22.87
N GLU A 139 8.18 11.56 23.76
CA GLU A 139 9.26 12.53 23.78
C GLU A 139 10.50 12.00 24.49
N SER A 140 11.66 12.43 23.99
CA SER A 140 12.94 12.22 24.67
C SER A 140 12.99 12.92 26.05
N ASP A 141 13.94 12.53 26.89
CA ASP A 141 14.01 13.01 28.28
C ASP A 141 14.29 14.51 28.39
N VAL A 142 15.01 15.10 27.44
CA VAL A 142 15.40 16.52 27.48
C VAL A 142 14.19 17.46 27.39
N PRO A 143 13.30 17.37 26.37
CA PRO A 143 12.09 18.17 26.31
C PRO A 143 11.15 17.90 27.51
N ARG A 144 11.10 16.65 27.97
CA ARG A 144 10.30 16.26 29.15
C ARG A 144 10.81 16.94 30.42
N PHE A 145 12.12 16.99 30.64
CA PHE A 145 12.73 17.70 31.74
C PHE A 145 12.46 19.21 31.64
N GLY A 146 12.69 19.81 30.46
CA GLY A 146 12.42 21.23 30.25
C GLY A 146 10.99 21.62 30.64
N ARG A 147 9.99 20.80 30.30
CA ARG A 147 8.60 21.05 30.71
C ARG A 147 8.40 20.96 32.24
N LYS A 148 9.05 20.01 32.91
CA LYS A 148 8.99 19.94 34.39
C LYS A 148 9.52 21.22 35.02
N VAL A 149 10.60 21.79 34.45
CA VAL A 149 11.16 23.07 34.92
C VAL A 149 10.18 24.21 34.62
N LEU A 150 9.67 24.33 33.42
CA LEU A 150 8.69 25.37 33.03
C LEU A 150 7.44 25.33 33.91
N ARG A 151 6.95 24.12 34.25
CA ARG A 151 5.82 23.94 35.15
C ARG A 151 6.13 24.47 36.55
N ARG A 152 7.34 24.17 37.10
CA ARG A 152 7.78 24.67 38.40
C ARG A 152 7.95 26.20 38.44
N LEU A 153 8.32 26.78 37.29
CA LEU A 153 8.43 28.25 37.15
C LEU A 153 7.09 28.95 36.93
N GLY A 154 5.98 28.22 36.96
CA GLY A 154 4.63 28.79 36.72
C GLY A 154 4.34 29.14 35.27
N LEU A 155 5.21 28.82 34.34
CA LEU A 155 5.09 29.16 32.91
C LEU A 155 4.18 28.17 32.16
N ARG A 156 3.00 27.86 32.74
CA ARG A 156 2.07 26.87 32.21
C ARG A 156 1.61 27.15 30.78
N ARG A 157 1.43 28.44 30.40
CA ARG A 157 0.98 28.80 29.04
C ARG A 157 1.96 28.32 27.95
N VAL A 158 3.24 28.21 28.25
CA VAL A 158 4.28 27.76 27.29
C VAL A 158 4.19 26.26 27.00
N ILE A 159 3.64 25.49 27.96
CA ILE A 159 3.54 24.04 27.84
C ILE A 159 2.18 23.57 27.30
N LEU A 160 1.24 24.49 27.07
CA LEU A 160 -0.04 24.16 26.45
C LEU A 160 0.15 23.80 24.98
N ARG A 161 -0.45 22.70 24.57
CA ARG A 161 -0.45 22.25 23.19
C ARG A 161 -1.84 22.35 22.58
N GLU A 162 -1.88 22.47 21.27
CA GLU A 162 -3.12 22.37 20.53
C GLU A 162 -3.60 20.92 20.54
N VAL A 163 -4.80 20.70 21.03
CA VAL A 163 -5.52 19.43 20.99
C VAL A 163 -6.64 19.54 19.99
N LEU A 164 -6.76 18.53 19.13
CA LEU A 164 -7.79 18.46 18.09
C LEU A 164 -8.97 17.68 18.63
N LEU A 165 -10.16 18.24 18.48
CA LEU A 165 -11.41 17.51 18.61
C LEU A 165 -11.79 17.03 17.20
N VAL A 166 -11.88 15.71 17.04
CA VAL A 166 -12.03 15.07 15.73
C VAL A 166 -13.28 14.19 15.74
N ASP A 167 -14.06 14.29 14.65
CA ASP A 167 -15.25 13.47 14.41
C ASP A 167 -15.11 12.73 13.07
N GLY A 168 -15.26 11.40 13.08
CA GLY A 168 -15.15 10.52 11.92
C GLY A 168 -16.44 10.37 11.11
N ALA A 169 -17.45 11.21 11.32
CA ALA A 169 -18.70 11.12 10.55
C ALA A 169 -18.42 11.11 9.03
N ASP A 170 -19.13 10.24 8.31
CA ASP A 170 -19.05 10.08 6.84
C ASP A 170 -17.63 9.77 6.31
N PHE A 171 -16.80 9.10 7.14
CA PHE A 171 -15.40 8.86 6.79
C PHE A 171 -15.23 8.17 5.44
N ALA A 172 -15.97 7.09 5.19
CA ALA A 172 -15.83 6.31 3.96
C ALA A 172 -16.20 7.14 2.71
N GLU A 173 -17.26 7.94 2.78
CA GLU A 173 -17.64 8.84 1.69
C GLU A 173 -16.56 9.90 1.44
N ARG A 174 -16.07 10.53 2.49
CA ARG A 174 -15.01 11.55 2.40
C ARG A 174 -13.69 10.95 1.90
N ALA A 175 -13.31 9.76 2.36
CA ALA A 175 -12.10 9.06 1.91
C ALA A 175 -12.20 8.67 0.42
N THR A 176 -13.34 8.14 0.01
CA THR A 176 -13.59 7.80 -1.40
C THR A 176 -13.51 9.05 -2.28
N ARG A 177 -14.17 10.13 -1.91
CA ARG A 177 -14.14 11.41 -2.65
C ARG A 177 -12.72 11.99 -2.71
N TYR A 178 -11.99 11.96 -1.60
CA TYR A 178 -10.59 12.41 -1.54
C TYR A 178 -9.73 11.64 -2.52
N LEU A 179 -9.81 10.31 -2.53
CA LEU A 179 -9.03 9.48 -3.45
C LEU A 179 -9.42 9.71 -4.91
N GLN A 180 -10.72 9.80 -5.21
CA GLN A 180 -11.20 10.08 -6.57
C GLN A 180 -10.68 11.43 -7.07
N GLU A 181 -10.76 12.47 -6.23
CA GLU A 181 -10.24 13.78 -6.59
C GLU A 181 -8.71 13.77 -6.75
N LEU A 182 -7.98 13.13 -5.85
CA LEU A 182 -6.52 13.02 -5.92
C LEU A 182 -6.08 12.35 -7.24
N PHE A 183 -6.65 11.19 -7.52
CA PHE A 183 -6.28 10.43 -8.73
C PHE A 183 -6.75 11.10 -10.02
N SER A 184 -7.78 11.95 -10.00
CA SER A 184 -8.20 12.70 -11.19
C SER A 184 -7.11 13.59 -11.78
N HIS A 185 -6.11 13.98 -10.98
CA HIS A 185 -4.95 14.77 -11.42
C HIS A 185 -3.83 13.93 -12.07
N ALA A 186 -3.82 12.62 -11.84
CA ALA A 186 -2.78 11.70 -12.33
C ALA A 186 -3.27 10.75 -13.44
N VAL A 187 -4.56 10.42 -13.43
CA VAL A 187 -5.15 9.40 -14.30
C VAL A 187 -5.72 10.03 -15.59
N PRO A 188 -5.54 9.41 -16.76
CA PRO A 188 -6.15 9.86 -18.00
C PRO A 188 -7.67 9.83 -17.94
N ARG A 189 -8.32 10.69 -18.70
CA ARG A 189 -9.78 10.67 -18.85
C ARG A 189 -10.23 9.36 -19.51
N GLY A 190 -11.33 8.78 -19.03
CA GLY A 190 -11.93 7.57 -19.58
C GLY A 190 -11.65 6.29 -18.77
N ALA A 191 -10.70 6.28 -17.84
CA ALA A 191 -10.56 5.18 -16.91
C ALA A 191 -11.77 5.09 -15.98
N LEU A 192 -12.22 3.87 -15.71
CA LEU A 192 -13.27 3.56 -14.72
C LEU A 192 -12.67 3.00 -13.46
N PHE A 193 -11.56 2.28 -13.59
CA PHE A 193 -10.85 1.64 -12.48
C PHE A 193 -9.44 2.19 -12.35
N ILE A 194 -9.00 2.31 -11.10
CA ILE A 194 -7.65 2.75 -10.73
C ILE A 194 -7.01 1.68 -9.86
N VAL A 195 -5.83 1.20 -10.24
CA VAL A 195 -5.05 0.21 -9.48
C VAL A 195 -4.18 0.93 -8.44
N LEU A 196 -4.34 0.58 -7.17
CA LEU A 196 -3.56 1.14 -6.05
C LEU A 196 -2.17 0.48 -5.91
N ASN A 197 -2.02 -0.75 -6.39
CA ASN A 197 -0.82 -1.57 -6.31
C ASN A 197 -0.30 -1.70 -4.87
N ASN A 198 -0.77 -2.71 -4.16
CA ASN A 198 -0.43 -3.00 -2.77
C ASN A 198 -0.86 -1.87 -1.78
N GLY A 199 -1.94 -1.18 -2.09
CA GLY A 199 -2.50 -0.12 -1.24
C GLY A 199 -3.27 -0.66 -0.05
N LEU A 200 -3.97 -1.79 -0.21
CA LEU A 200 -4.68 -2.49 0.87
C LEU A 200 -3.82 -3.63 1.44
N GLU A 201 -4.18 -4.08 2.63
CA GLU A 201 -3.50 -5.21 3.26
C GLU A 201 -4.10 -6.56 2.80
N PRO A 202 -3.28 -7.55 2.38
CA PRO A 202 -3.78 -8.86 1.96
C PRO A 202 -4.21 -9.74 3.12
N PHE A 203 -4.01 -9.29 4.37
CA PHE A 203 -4.31 -10.05 5.59
C PHE A 203 -5.70 -9.76 6.12
N ASN A 204 -6.10 -8.51 6.09
CA ASN A 204 -7.40 -8.03 6.53
C ASN A 204 -7.92 -6.93 5.58
N PRO A 205 -8.41 -7.30 4.38
CA PRO A 205 -8.81 -6.34 3.36
C PRO A 205 -10.10 -5.58 3.69
N VAL A 206 -10.99 -6.20 4.47
CA VAL A 206 -12.35 -5.71 4.69
C VAL A 206 -12.40 -4.25 5.19
N PRO A 207 -11.62 -3.83 6.22
CA PRO A 207 -11.65 -2.43 6.66
C PRO A 207 -11.29 -1.42 5.57
N GLY A 208 -10.33 -1.77 4.70
CA GLY A 208 -9.94 -0.94 3.55
C GLY A 208 -11.03 -0.90 2.48
N LEU A 209 -11.64 -2.06 2.18
CA LEU A 209 -12.73 -2.16 1.21
C LEU A 209 -14.00 -1.45 1.68
N ASP A 210 -14.28 -1.45 2.98
CA ASP A 210 -15.40 -0.71 3.57
C ASP A 210 -15.15 0.80 3.59
N MET A 211 -13.89 1.20 3.67
CA MET A 211 -13.48 2.60 3.67
C MET A 211 -13.54 3.24 2.28
N ILE A 212 -13.28 2.45 1.22
CA ILE A 212 -13.22 2.96 -0.15
C ILE A 212 -14.38 2.34 -0.94
N HIS A 213 -15.46 3.10 -1.12
CA HIS A 213 -16.66 2.62 -1.79
C HIS A 213 -16.39 2.10 -3.20
N GLY A 214 -16.94 0.92 -3.51
CA GLY A 214 -16.81 0.28 -4.82
C GLY A 214 -15.42 -0.31 -5.10
N SER A 215 -14.53 -0.37 -4.09
CA SER A 215 -13.22 -0.98 -4.23
C SER A 215 -13.29 -2.51 -4.28
N ARG A 216 -12.30 -3.11 -4.94
CA ARG A 216 -12.10 -4.56 -5.03
C ARG A 216 -10.61 -4.87 -4.89
N GLN A 217 -10.30 -6.09 -4.47
CA GLN A 217 -8.92 -6.50 -4.24
C GLN A 217 -8.60 -7.85 -4.87
N PHE A 218 -7.44 -7.92 -5.48
CA PHE A 218 -6.78 -9.16 -5.88
C PHE A 218 -5.72 -9.52 -4.85
N VAL A 219 -5.77 -10.74 -4.33
CA VAL A 219 -4.73 -11.27 -3.44
C VAL A 219 -3.95 -12.33 -4.22
N VAL A 220 -2.68 -12.04 -4.50
CA VAL A 220 -1.84 -12.85 -5.39
C VAL A 220 -0.89 -13.69 -4.57
N THR A 221 -0.91 -15.01 -4.82
CA THR A 221 -0.01 -16.00 -4.22
C THR A 221 0.83 -16.69 -5.28
N ARG A 222 1.91 -17.35 -4.84
CA ARG A 222 2.82 -18.09 -5.71
C ARG A 222 3.52 -19.21 -4.93
N ASP A 223 3.99 -20.24 -5.62
CA ASP A 223 4.76 -21.34 -5.04
C ASP A 223 5.96 -20.82 -4.22
N PRO A 224 6.13 -21.27 -2.96
CA PRO A 224 7.21 -20.82 -2.09
C PRO A 224 8.60 -21.03 -2.65
N ARG A 225 8.81 -22.10 -3.43
CA ARG A 225 10.11 -22.42 -4.05
C ARG A 225 10.47 -21.35 -5.09
N ASP A 226 9.50 -20.95 -5.91
CA ASP A 226 9.69 -19.90 -6.92
C ASP A 226 9.82 -18.51 -6.29
N VAL A 227 9.08 -18.23 -5.21
CA VAL A 227 9.23 -16.98 -4.44
C VAL A 227 10.64 -16.87 -3.86
N TYR A 228 11.16 -17.96 -3.27
CA TYR A 228 12.50 -18.00 -2.70
C TYR A 228 13.57 -17.72 -3.77
N ILE A 229 13.56 -18.46 -4.86
CA ILE A 229 14.55 -18.32 -5.94
C ILE A 229 14.43 -16.92 -6.60
N SER A 230 13.22 -16.43 -6.84
CA SER A 230 13.02 -15.07 -7.37
C SER A 230 13.59 -14.00 -6.44
N GLY A 231 13.44 -14.18 -5.13
CA GLY A 231 14.00 -13.28 -4.12
C GLY A 231 15.52 -13.26 -4.15
N GLN A 232 16.16 -14.43 -4.26
CA GLN A 232 17.63 -14.56 -4.37
C GLN A 232 18.16 -13.89 -5.64
N ASN A 233 17.48 -14.09 -6.77
CA ASN A 233 17.87 -13.47 -8.04
C ASN A 233 17.76 -11.96 -7.98
N LEU A 234 16.67 -11.44 -7.46
CA LEU A 234 16.45 -10.01 -7.34
C LEU A 234 17.47 -9.36 -6.40
N HIS A 235 17.79 -10.02 -5.29
CA HIS A 235 18.82 -9.56 -4.36
C HIS A 235 20.20 -9.51 -5.01
N SER A 236 20.58 -10.54 -5.76
CA SER A 236 21.86 -10.59 -6.47
C SER A 236 21.99 -9.50 -7.54
N VAL A 237 20.92 -9.21 -8.28
CA VAL A 237 20.89 -8.13 -9.28
C VAL A 237 20.95 -6.76 -8.61
N ALA A 238 20.16 -6.55 -7.55
CA ALA A 238 20.14 -5.29 -6.82
C ALA A 238 21.48 -4.95 -6.16
N THR A 239 22.22 -5.95 -5.67
CA THR A 239 23.55 -5.73 -5.07
C THR A 239 24.64 -5.44 -6.10
N GLN A 240 24.47 -5.85 -7.36
CA GLN A 240 25.41 -5.63 -8.45
C GLN A 240 25.15 -4.35 -9.25
N ASP A 241 23.90 -3.92 -9.32
CA ASP A 241 23.52 -2.74 -10.09
C ASP A 241 23.39 -1.50 -9.19
N ARG A 242 24.43 -0.62 -9.27
CA ARG A 242 24.45 0.65 -8.54
C ARG A 242 23.28 1.59 -8.92
N ALA A 243 22.77 1.50 -10.14
CA ALA A 243 21.62 2.30 -10.58
C ALA A 243 20.33 1.82 -9.91
N LEU A 244 20.17 0.50 -9.73
CA LEU A 244 19.06 -0.09 -8.96
C LEU A 244 19.16 0.22 -7.46
N LEU A 245 20.37 0.19 -6.89
CA LEU A 245 20.60 0.58 -5.49
C LEU A 245 20.35 2.07 -5.24
N ALA A 246 20.65 2.91 -6.23
CA ALA A 246 20.41 4.34 -6.18
C ALA A 246 18.99 4.73 -6.62
N SER A 247 18.21 3.79 -7.17
CA SER A 247 16.82 4.04 -7.54
C SER A 247 15.95 4.16 -6.29
N ASP A 248 14.98 5.08 -6.34
CA ASP A 248 13.93 5.23 -5.30
C ASP A 248 12.99 4.01 -5.26
N ASN A 249 13.40 2.87 -5.80
CA ASN A 249 12.60 1.65 -5.84
C ASN A 249 12.65 0.92 -4.49
N ASP A 250 11.91 1.45 -3.52
CA ASP A 250 11.74 0.86 -2.20
C ASP A 250 11.18 -0.58 -2.22
N GLY A 251 10.65 -1.02 -3.35
CA GLY A 251 10.09 -2.37 -3.50
C GLY A 251 11.09 -3.47 -3.22
N LEU A 252 12.38 -3.26 -3.54
CA LEU A 252 13.46 -4.21 -3.27
C LEU A 252 13.74 -4.38 -1.78
N ASN A 253 13.64 -3.29 -1.02
CA ASN A 253 13.95 -3.26 0.41
C ASN A 253 12.73 -3.58 1.30
N LYS A 254 11.51 -3.53 0.74
CA LYS A 254 10.26 -3.77 1.47
C LYS A 254 9.80 -5.23 1.47
N SER A 255 10.45 -6.12 0.71
CA SER A 255 9.99 -7.50 0.65
C SER A 255 10.16 -8.20 2.00
N PHE A 256 9.02 -8.51 2.63
CA PHE A 256 8.98 -9.25 3.90
C PHE A 256 9.67 -10.63 3.80
N LEU A 257 9.72 -11.22 2.61
CA LEU A 257 10.31 -12.55 2.38
C LEU A 257 11.76 -12.50 1.89
N ALA A 258 12.30 -11.35 1.51
CA ALA A 258 13.70 -11.26 1.07
C ALA A 258 14.65 -11.57 2.23
N THR A 259 15.43 -12.63 2.10
CA THR A 259 16.47 -13.05 3.07
C THR A 259 17.32 -14.16 2.48
N ASP A 260 18.60 -14.18 2.86
CA ASP A 260 19.53 -15.27 2.53
C ASP A 260 19.43 -16.42 3.54
N ASP A 261 18.77 -16.20 4.67
CA ASP A 261 18.52 -17.19 5.71
C ASP A 261 17.28 -18.02 5.34
N LEU A 262 17.51 -19.27 4.96
CA LEU A 262 16.46 -20.20 4.54
C LEU A 262 15.44 -20.52 5.64
N GLU A 263 15.89 -20.67 6.89
CA GLU A 263 14.98 -20.93 8.01
C GLU A 263 14.10 -19.71 8.28
N LEU A 264 14.67 -18.53 8.19
CA LEU A 264 13.94 -17.27 8.34
C LEU A 264 12.92 -17.09 7.21
N PHE A 265 13.30 -17.45 5.97
CA PHE A 265 12.37 -17.45 4.83
C PHE A 265 11.17 -18.36 5.11
N VAL A 266 11.40 -19.61 5.51
CA VAL A 266 10.33 -20.57 5.80
C VAL A 266 9.42 -20.07 6.93
N ARG A 267 9.99 -19.54 8.00
CA ARG A 267 9.21 -18.96 9.11
C ARG A 267 8.35 -17.77 8.67
N ARG A 268 8.92 -16.84 7.88
CA ARG A 268 8.20 -15.67 7.34
C ARG A 268 7.13 -16.08 6.36
N TYR A 269 7.41 -17.02 5.44
CA TYR A 269 6.44 -17.49 4.46
C TYR A 269 5.25 -18.18 5.15
N ARG A 270 5.52 -19.05 6.12
CA ARG A 270 4.47 -19.71 6.93
C ARG A 270 3.60 -18.70 7.67
N LEU A 271 4.22 -17.74 8.35
CA LEU A 271 3.49 -16.68 9.06
C LEU A 271 2.63 -15.85 8.11
N TYR A 272 3.19 -15.44 6.97
CA TYR A 272 2.46 -14.71 5.94
C TYR A 272 1.21 -15.45 5.51
N HIS A 273 1.35 -16.70 5.11
CA HIS A 273 0.23 -17.51 4.62
C HIS A 273 -0.78 -17.90 5.69
N GLN A 274 -0.36 -18.02 6.96
CA GLN A 274 -1.28 -18.22 8.09
C GLN A 274 -2.16 -16.99 8.36
N LYS A 275 -1.63 -15.80 8.08
CA LYS A 275 -2.34 -14.53 8.28
C LYS A 275 -3.08 -14.05 7.03
N LEU A 276 -2.74 -14.61 5.87
CA LEU A 276 -3.37 -14.23 4.61
C LEU A 276 -4.89 -14.40 4.69
N TYR A 277 -5.62 -13.41 4.16
CA TYR A 277 -7.08 -13.46 4.11
C TYR A 277 -7.59 -14.68 3.36
N ARG A 278 -8.50 -15.41 3.99
CA ARG A 278 -9.14 -16.62 3.46
C ARG A 278 -10.67 -16.56 3.55
N GLY A 279 -11.22 -15.38 3.81
CA GLY A 279 -12.66 -15.16 3.85
C GLY A 279 -13.30 -15.20 2.45
N THR A 280 -14.61 -15.08 2.44
CA THR A 280 -15.47 -15.20 1.25
C THR A 280 -16.07 -13.85 0.83
N ASP A 281 -15.45 -12.73 1.19
CA ASP A 281 -15.93 -11.40 0.76
C ASP A 281 -15.92 -11.33 -0.77
N PRO A 282 -17.07 -11.07 -1.44
CA PRO A 282 -17.17 -11.05 -2.89
C PRO A 282 -16.34 -9.93 -3.55
N ARG A 283 -15.81 -9.00 -2.76
CA ARG A 283 -14.91 -7.94 -3.23
C ARG A 283 -13.45 -8.38 -3.26
N VAL A 284 -13.12 -9.61 -2.85
CA VAL A 284 -11.75 -10.15 -2.81
C VAL A 284 -11.64 -11.36 -3.73
N LEU A 285 -10.77 -11.28 -4.75
CA LEU A 285 -10.45 -12.41 -5.62
C LEU A 285 -9.02 -12.90 -5.33
N GLN A 286 -8.91 -14.16 -4.91
CA GLN A 286 -7.62 -14.81 -4.75
C GLN A 286 -7.16 -15.38 -6.09
N LEU A 287 -5.93 -15.04 -6.47
CA LEU A 287 -5.27 -15.48 -7.70
C LEU A 287 -3.94 -16.16 -7.37
N GLN A 288 -3.66 -17.20 -8.11
CA GLN A 288 -2.37 -17.87 -8.08
C GLN A 288 -1.58 -17.52 -9.35
N PHE A 289 -0.33 -17.14 -9.18
CA PHE A 289 0.52 -16.74 -10.31
C PHE A 289 0.64 -17.85 -11.35
N GLU A 290 0.79 -19.10 -10.91
CA GLU A 290 0.89 -20.28 -11.77
C GLU A 290 -0.38 -20.46 -12.62
N ASP A 291 -1.57 -20.20 -12.06
CA ASP A 291 -2.82 -20.24 -12.81
C ASP A 291 -2.89 -19.14 -13.86
N LEU A 292 -2.44 -17.93 -13.53
CA LEU A 292 -2.38 -16.82 -14.48
C LEU A 292 -1.48 -17.13 -15.66
N VAL A 293 -0.39 -17.88 -15.46
CA VAL A 293 0.55 -18.25 -16.51
C VAL A 293 0.11 -19.50 -17.27
N CYS A 294 -0.26 -20.57 -16.55
CA CYS A 294 -0.50 -21.88 -17.15
C CYS A 294 -1.96 -22.09 -17.58
N ARG A 295 -2.90 -21.35 -17.00
CA ARG A 295 -4.34 -21.41 -17.25
C ARG A 295 -4.89 -20.03 -17.58
N TYR A 296 -4.15 -19.29 -18.43
CA TYR A 296 -4.38 -17.87 -18.71
C TYR A 296 -5.83 -17.55 -19.03
N GLU A 297 -6.45 -18.26 -19.99
CA GLU A 297 -7.82 -17.98 -20.46
C GLU A 297 -8.84 -18.13 -19.32
N ALA A 298 -8.73 -19.19 -18.53
CA ALA A 298 -9.65 -19.45 -17.43
C ALA A 298 -9.45 -18.40 -16.30
N THR A 299 -8.22 -18.03 -16.03
CA THR A 299 -7.90 -17.02 -15.00
C THR A 299 -8.35 -15.64 -15.46
N LEU A 300 -8.15 -15.29 -16.74
CA LEU A 300 -8.62 -14.05 -17.34
C LEU A 300 -10.14 -13.95 -17.31
N ALA A 301 -10.86 -15.02 -17.63
CA ALA A 301 -12.33 -15.05 -17.54
C ALA A 301 -12.81 -14.76 -16.10
N ARG A 302 -12.16 -15.35 -15.08
CA ARG A 302 -12.46 -15.06 -13.66
C ARG A 302 -12.18 -13.59 -13.28
N ILE A 303 -11.11 -12.99 -13.82
CA ILE A 303 -10.79 -11.57 -13.59
C ILE A 303 -11.88 -10.69 -14.22
N MET A 304 -12.28 -10.98 -15.47
CA MET A 304 -13.32 -10.22 -16.19
C MET A 304 -14.67 -10.34 -15.46
N GLU A 305 -15.08 -11.53 -15.07
CA GLU A 305 -16.31 -11.75 -14.30
C GLU A 305 -16.28 -10.98 -12.98
N PHE A 306 -15.17 -11.05 -12.25
CA PHE A 306 -14.98 -10.33 -10.98
C PHE A 306 -15.08 -8.82 -11.15
N LEU A 307 -14.61 -8.25 -12.24
CA LEU A 307 -14.66 -6.82 -12.51
C LEU A 307 -15.97 -6.38 -13.24
N GLY A 308 -16.69 -7.32 -13.84
CA GLY A 308 -17.84 -7.04 -14.69
C GLY A 308 -17.43 -6.45 -16.04
N LEU A 309 -16.29 -6.91 -16.57
CA LEU A 309 -15.75 -6.49 -17.87
C LEU A 309 -16.02 -7.53 -18.94
N SER A 310 -16.14 -7.09 -20.19
CA SER A 310 -16.31 -7.94 -21.35
C SER A 310 -14.96 -8.20 -22.08
N PRO A 311 -14.84 -9.28 -22.86
CA PRO A 311 -13.62 -9.56 -23.62
C PRO A 311 -13.25 -8.45 -24.62
N GLU A 312 -14.24 -7.71 -25.13
CA GLU A 312 -14.06 -6.63 -26.11
C GLU A 312 -13.37 -5.40 -25.49
N GLU A 313 -13.40 -5.28 -24.15
CA GLU A 313 -12.74 -4.19 -23.43
C GLU A 313 -11.24 -4.44 -23.25
N GLN A 314 -10.75 -5.68 -23.45
CA GLN A 314 -9.32 -6.01 -23.47
C GLN A 314 -8.71 -5.74 -24.85
N ARG A 315 -8.54 -4.49 -25.21
CA ARG A 315 -8.03 -4.10 -26.54
C ARG A 315 -6.54 -4.33 -26.76
N ARG A 316 -5.78 -4.44 -25.67
CA ARG A 316 -4.31 -4.62 -25.71
C ARG A 316 -3.89 -6.00 -25.28
N ARG A 317 -4.68 -7.02 -25.59
CA ARG A 317 -4.45 -8.40 -25.14
C ARG A 317 -3.03 -8.88 -25.45
N GLN A 318 -2.36 -9.40 -24.43
CA GLN A 318 -0.98 -9.91 -24.46
C GLN A 318 0.07 -8.88 -24.92
N GLN A 319 -0.23 -7.58 -24.81
CA GLN A 319 0.75 -6.53 -25.09
C GLN A 319 1.50 -6.08 -23.85
N CYS A 320 0.89 -6.22 -22.67
CA CYS A 320 1.53 -5.87 -21.41
C CYS A 320 1.97 -7.12 -20.62
N PHE A 321 1.23 -8.22 -20.76
CA PHE A 321 1.54 -9.49 -20.13
C PHE A 321 1.59 -10.62 -21.15
N SER A 322 2.72 -11.36 -21.19
CA SER A 322 2.88 -12.56 -22.02
C SER A 322 2.90 -13.82 -21.15
N PRO A 323 1.87 -14.67 -21.21
CA PRO A 323 1.90 -15.96 -20.51
C PRO A 323 3.05 -16.84 -20.96
N THR A 324 3.41 -16.79 -22.24
CA THR A 324 4.50 -17.58 -22.83
C THR A 324 5.85 -17.20 -22.23
N ASP A 325 6.16 -15.89 -22.17
CA ASP A 325 7.41 -15.42 -21.58
C ASP A 325 7.45 -15.65 -20.06
N SER A 326 6.30 -15.43 -19.40
CA SER A 326 6.16 -15.63 -17.96
C SER A 326 6.25 -17.09 -17.53
N ARG A 327 6.06 -18.05 -18.47
CA ARG A 327 6.20 -19.47 -18.19
C ARG A 327 7.59 -19.85 -17.69
N ALA A 328 8.61 -19.10 -18.10
CA ALA A 328 9.94 -19.23 -17.57
C ALA A 328 10.07 -19.00 -16.05
N ASN A 329 9.10 -18.33 -15.45
CA ASN A 329 9.06 -18.04 -14.03
C ASN A 329 8.25 -19.05 -13.21
N VAL A 330 7.59 -20.02 -13.83
CA VAL A 330 6.90 -21.14 -13.18
C VAL A 330 7.84 -22.35 -13.13
N GLY A 331 7.99 -22.92 -11.95
CA GLY A 331 8.95 -24.00 -11.72
C GLY A 331 10.42 -23.54 -11.86
N LEU A 332 10.69 -22.25 -11.61
CA LEU A 332 12.01 -21.65 -11.67
C LEU A 332 13.03 -22.41 -10.82
N TRP A 333 12.59 -22.89 -9.66
CA TRP A 333 13.38 -23.68 -8.71
C TRP A 333 13.99 -24.95 -9.34
N ARG A 334 13.37 -25.56 -10.35
CA ARG A 334 13.87 -26.76 -11.04
C ARG A 334 15.18 -26.51 -11.80
N ARG A 335 15.43 -25.25 -12.17
CA ARG A 335 16.61 -24.82 -12.94
C ARG A 335 17.75 -24.30 -12.07
N TYR A 336 17.48 -24.13 -10.78
CA TYR A 336 18.45 -23.63 -9.82
C TYR A 336 19.12 -24.80 -9.10
N GLY A 337 20.44 -24.87 -9.16
CA GLY A 337 21.25 -25.92 -8.58
C GLY A 337 21.36 -25.90 -7.05
N ARG A 338 20.22 -25.79 -6.35
CA ARG A 338 20.14 -25.76 -4.87
C ARG A 338 19.18 -26.82 -4.33
N PRO A 339 19.38 -28.11 -4.62
CA PRO A 339 18.41 -29.16 -4.30
C PRO A 339 18.16 -29.32 -2.80
N ALA A 340 19.16 -29.11 -1.96
CA ALA A 340 19.01 -29.21 -0.50
C ALA A 340 18.10 -28.13 0.07
N GLU A 341 18.23 -26.89 -0.42
CA GLU A 341 17.36 -25.78 0.01
C GLU A 341 15.91 -26.00 -0.44
N ILE A 342 15.73 -26.46 -1.69
CA ILE A 342 14.40 -26.76 -2.24
C ILE A 342 13.75 -27.91 -1.47
N ALA A 343 14.46 -29.00 -1.19
CA ALA A 343 13.94 -30.11 -0.39
C ALA A 343 13.55 -29.68 1.03
N TYR A 344 14.28 -28.75 1.62
CA TYR A 344 13.94 -28.18 2.90
C TYR A 344 12.62 -27.36 2.82
N ILE A 345 12.47 -26.50 1.80
CA ILE A 345 11.24 -25.73 1.56
C ILE A 345 10.05 -26.68 1.34
N GLU A 346 10.22 -27.71 0.52
CA GLU A 346 9.17 -28.71 0.23
C GLU A 346 8.68 -29.42 1.49
N ARG A 347 9.60 -29.81 2.37
CA ARG A 347 9.25 -30.46 3.63
C ARG A 347 8.50 -29.49 4.56
N GLU A 348 9.03 -28.29 4.75
CA GLU A 348 8.54 -27.33 5.74
C GLU A 348 7.29 -26.57 5.31
N LEU A 349 7.12 -26.37 3.99
CA LEU A 349 6.03 -25.58 3.41
C LEU A 349 5.09 -26.43 2.54
N ARG A 350 5.05 -27.73 2.73
CA ARG A 350 4.24 -28.70 1.96
C ARG A 350 2.80 -28.24 1.71
N PRO A 351 2.04 -27.67 2.70
CA PRO A 351 0.66 -27.23 2.47
C PRO A 351 0.50 -26.05 1.52
N TYR A 352 1.60 -25.38 1.14
CA TYR A 352 1.60 -24.18 0.31
C TYR A 352 2.21 -24.43 -1.07
N LEU A 353 2.66 -25.65 -1.34
CA LEU A 353 3.22 -26.01 -2.64
C LEU A 353 2.12 -26.00 -3.70
N VAL A 354 2.50 -25.61 -4.90
CA VAL A 354 1.67 -25.69 -6.09
C VAL A 354 2.01 -26.98 -6.82
N GLU A 355 1.03 -27.83 -7.02
CA GLU A 355 1.15 -29.00 -7.89
C GLU A 355 1.16 -28.51 -9.35
N SER A 356 2.33 -28.57 -9.99
CA SER A 356 2.55 -28.12 -11.36
C SER A 356 2.80 -29.29 -12.31
#